data_bd8ac3b81ea0678b10ddf8cf5e22d65d
#
_entry.id   bd8ac3b81ea0678b10ddf8cf5e22d65d
#
_cell.length_a   1.000
_cell.length_b   1.000
_cell.length_c   1.000
_cell.angle_alpha   90.00
_cell.angle_beta   90.00
_cell.angle_gamma   90.00
#
_symmetry.space_group_name_H-M   'P 1'
#
loop_
_entity.id
_entity.type
_entity.pdbx_description
1 polymer ?
#
loop_
_entity_poly.entity_id
_entity_poly.type
_entity_poly.pdbx_seq_one_letter_code
_entity_poly.pdbx_strand_id
1 'polypeptide(L)'
;MPYHSALPLFLLGIVRAAFSATYSGNCQYALNVTNDGPVTLDVPVTISAQLECADHQAEYLYIFEDDARRTIQIVSHDKASATFIYTDYMGFRTVQVTTYLFTHPLFLVASGKTVFRIEEFIPGTLDISGIIERKGSRKFLKSGVNTNITVHLQYPEQVLRDAEFAYSWNIEDEHFTTENSNTVQHRFTKAGSQWIRVTVAGRIPSYTNKNMFRYKWGYFDAEVTIKDPIFNISINGNTYLEHGQLLDLDITCNGSGPVEYCWKVLPPNENYTNLTCSDLDTATDCAFPILYYFRDSGDYLLAIHVNNLVTSLQRDVEVHIYDVSLRPELSTVIIPVVCSVLVVLIIATAIVWHMRRHSNYDIETADFDFLQTDESSAVALETSWQIMRRSLLQLIHLRCLCYAVDRGAPSVNYGSILVGVER
;
A
#
# COMPACT_ATOMS: atom_id res chain seq x y z
N MET A 1 -80.48 -24.45 62.85
CA MET A 1 -79.50 -23.52 63.43
C MET A 1 -78.14 -24.06 63.11
N PRO A 2 -77.37 -23.37 62.27
CA PRO A 2 -76.06 -23.80 61.86
C PRO A 2 -74.99 -23.03 62.62
N TYR A 3 -74.00 -23.78 63.09
CA TYR A 3 -72.75 -23.23 63.68
C TYR A 3 -71.75 -22.93 62.52
N HIS A 4 -71.41 -21.68 62.34
CA HIS A 4 -70.27 -21.22 61.55
C HIS A 4 -69.01 -21.40 62.38
N SER A 5 -68.06 -22.21 61.95
CA SER A 5 -66.68 -22.20 62.39
C SER A 5 -65.81 -21.55 61.32
N ALA A 6 -65.36 -20.31 61.60
CA ALA A 6 -64.38 -19.63 60.79
C ALA A 6 -62.95 -20.17 61.04
N LEU A 7 -62.32 -20.71 60.02
CA LEU A 7 -60.89 -21.01 60.02
C LEU A 7 -60.14 -19.70 59.64
N PRO A 8 -59.10 -19.36 60.36
CA PRO A 8 -58.23 -18.21 59.93
C PRO A 8 -57.29 -18.64 58.84
N LEU A 9 -57.36 -17.94 57.75
CA LEU A 9 -56.37 -17.98 56.66
C LEU A 9 -55.02 -17.43 57.20
N PHE A 10 -54.09 -18.39 57.43
CA PHE A 10 -52.69 -17.98 57.61
C PHE A 10 -52.09 -17.64 56.23
N LEU A 11 -51.96 -16.33 55.98
CA LEU A 11 -51.15 -15.78 54.94
C LEU A 11 -49.65 -16.08 55.24
N LEU A 12 -49.14 -17.16 54.64
CA LEU A 12 -47.70 -17.38 54.58
C LEU A 12 -47.11 -16.39 53.55
N GLY A 13 -46.77 -15.22 54.04
CA GLY A 13 -45.91 -14.29 53.33
C GLY A 13 -44.52 -14.90 53.19
N ILE A 14 -44.22 -15.41 52.02
CA ILE A 14 -42.85 -15.78 51.69
C ILE A 14 -42.05 -14.49 51.49
N VAL A 15 -41.44 -14.05 52.54
CA VAL A 15 -40.38 -13.03 52.50
C VAL A 15 -39.20 -13.68 51.82
N ARG A 16 -38.97 -13.36 50.53
CA ARG A 16 -37.70 -13.62 49.85
C ARG A 16 -36.64 -12.68 50.49
N ALA A 17 -36.10 -13.11 51.63
CA ALA A 17 -34.88 -12.55 52.16
C ALA A 17 -33.72 -13.04 51.26
N ALA A 18 -33.20 -12.19 50.39
CA ALA A 18 -31.90 -12.38 49.78
C ALA A 18 -30.86 -12.30 50.91
N PHE A 19 -30.55 -13.41 51.53
CA PHE A 19 -29.43 -13.51 52.45
C PHE A 19 -28.16 -13.58 51.59
N SER A 20 -27.48 -12.47 51.41
CA SER A 20 -26.07 -12.45 51.03
C SER A 20 -25.30 -12.92 52.27
N ALA A 21 -24.93 -14.20 52.31
CA ALA A 21 -24.00 -14.69 53.32
C ALA A 21 -22.63 -14.10 53.03
N THR A 22 -22.28 -13.07 53.80
CA THR A 22 -20.91 -12.53 53.81
C THR A 22 -20.04 -13.43 54.64
N TYR A 23 -19.22 -14.27 54.03
CA TYR A 23 -18.11 -14.91 54.69
C TYR A 23 -17.05 -13.86 55.03
N SER A 24 -16.33 -14.03 56.15
CA SER A 24 -15.38 -13.07 56.74
C SER A 24 -14.17 -12.83 55.85
N GLY A 25 -14.36 -11.98 54.90
CA GLY A 25 -13.39 -11.51 53.92
C GLY A 25 -14.16 -11.02 52.71
N ASN A 26 -13.89 -9.81 52.23
CA ASN A 26 -14.59 -9.06 51.16
C ASN A 26 -14.89 -9.79 49.84
N CYS A 27 -15.26 -11.06 49.87
CA CYS A 27 -15.52 -11.91 48.71
C CYS A 27 -17.02 -12.27 48.68
N GLN A 28 -17.66 -12.03 47.53
CA GLN A 28 -19.05 -12.41 47.26
C GLN A 28 -19.09 -13.69 46.42
N TYR A 29 -19.94 -14.64 46.78
CA TYR A 29 -20.14 -15.82 45.95
C TYR A 29 -20.60 -15.44 44.55
N ALA A 30 -19.86 -15.89 43.53
CA ALA A 30 -20.21 -15.75 42.13
C ALA A 30 -20.03 -17.12 41.44
N LEU A 31 -20.94 -17.45 40.52
CA LEU A 31 -20.87 -18.72 39.77
C LEU A 31 -20.50 -18.38 38.30
N ASN A 32 -19.28 -18.73 37.93
CA ASN A 32 -18.84 -18.66 36.54
C ASN A 32 -19.24 -19.96 35.82
N VAL A 33 -20.09 -19.84 34.79
CA VAL A 33 -20.58 -20.97 33.99
C VAL A 33 -20.08 -20.84 32.56
N THR A 34 -19.32 -21.81 32.12
CA THR A 34 -18.75 -21.89 30.78
C THR A 34 -19.21 -23.16 30.05
N ASN A 35 -19.06 -23.18 28.73
CA ASN A 35 -19.33 -24.38 27.90
C ASN A 35 -18.24 -24.54 26.85
N ASP A 36 -18.11 -25.71 26.28
CA ASP A 36 -17.21 -26.08 25.20
C ASP A 36 -17.87 -26.15 23.81
N GLY A 37 -19.10 -25.59 23.68
CA GLY A 37 -19.76 -25.40 22.38
C GLY A 37 -19.14 -24.28 21.53
N PRO A 38 -19.57 -24.20 20.26
CA PRO A 38 -20.70 -24.88 19.61
C PRO A 38 -20.42 -26.36 19.28
N VAL A 39 -21.50 -27.15 19.15
CA VAL A 39 -21.42 -28.56 18.79
C VAL A 39 -22.48 -28.91 17.74
N THR A 40 -22.39 -30.10 17.12
CA THR A 40 -23.47 -30.63 16.27
C THR A 40 -24.35 -31.59 17.06
N LEU A 41 -25.52 -31.96 16.50
CA LEU A 41 -26.36 -32.99 17.07
C LEU A 41 -25.57 -34.30 17.33
N ASP A 42 -25.96 -35.06 18.35
CA ASP A 42 -25.33 -36.31 18.82
C ASP A 42 -23.89 -36.16 19.36
N VAL A 43 -23.41 -34.94 19.51
CA VAL A 43 -22.09 -34.64 20.06
C VAL A 43 -22.23 -34.11 21.49
N PRO A 44 -21.42 -34.59 22.43
CA PRO A 44 -21.48 -34.13 23.81
C PRO A 44 -21.00 -32.70 23.93
N VAL A 45 -21.68 -31.89 24.73
CA VAL A 45 -21.26 -30.58 25.19
C VAL A 45 -21.07 -30.60 26.70
N THR A 46 -19.95 -30.11 27.18
CA THR A 46 -19.63 -30.06 28.61
C THR A 46 -19.87 -28.65 29.14
N ILE A 47 -20.69 -28.58 30.15
CA ILE A 47 -20.94 -27.34 30.90
C ILE A 47 -20.11 -27.38 32.17
N SER A 48 -19.27 -26.41 32.39
CA SER A 48 -18.43 -26.29 33.58
C SER A 48 -18.88 -25.09 34.41
N ALA A 49 -19.03 -25.34 35.69
CA ALA A 49 -19.39 -24.34 36.68
C ALA A 49 -18.28 -24.22 37.72
N GLN A 50 -17.81 -23.01 37.98
CA GLN A 50 -16.81 -22.70 39.01
C GLN A 50 -17.36 -21.66 39.96
N LEU A 51 -17.41 -22.03 41.25
CA LEU A 51 -17.85 -21.15 42.31
C LEU A 51 -16.66 -20.33 42.82
N GLU A 52 -16.75 -19.04 42.63
CA GLU A 52 -15.76 -18.10 43.19
C GLU A 52 -16.03 -17.95 44.69
N CYS A 53 -14.97 -17.80 45.48
CA CYS A 53 -15.01 -17.67 46.93
C CYS A 53 -15.62 -18.92 47.65
N ALA A 54 -15.56 -20.10 47.03
CA ALA A 54 -15.98 -21.33 47.66
C ALA A 54 -15.10 -21.62 48.89
N ASP A 55 -15.75 -22.11 49.97
CA ASP A 55 -15.03 -22.73 51.08
C ASP A 55 -14.57 -24.13 50.67
N HIS A 56 -13.26 -24.35 50.62
CA HIS A 56 -12.66 -25.62 50.22
C HIS A 56 -13.00 -26.79 51.16
N GLN A 57 -13.54 -26.51 52.38
CA GLN A 57 -13.99 -27.54 53.32
C GLN A 57 -15.49 -27.85 53.18
N ALA A 58 -16.23 -26.97 52.48
CA ALA A 58 -17.67 -27.17 52.25
C ALA A 58 -17.93 -27.90 50.94
N GLU A 59 -18.98 -28.75 50.96
CA GLU A 59 -19.51 -29.39 49.76
C GLU A 59 -20.72 -28.61 49.24
N TYR A 60 -20.81 -28.47 47.95
CA TYR A 60 -21.89 -27.77 47.27
C TYR A 60 -22.60 -28.70 46.30
N LEU A 61 -23.91 -28.61 46.25
CA LEU A 61 -24.75 -29.29 45.28
C LEU A 61 -24.95 -28.36 44.06
N TYR A 62 -24.42 -28.78 42.93
CA TYR A 62 -24.59 -28.11 41.64
C TYR A 62 -25.72 -28.80 40.87
N ILE A 63 -26.75 -28.05 40.50
CA ILE A 63 -27.86 -28.50 39.67
C ILE A 63 -27.77 -27.84 38.32
N PHE A 64 -27.45 -28.64 37.30
CA PHE A 64 -27.43 -28.20 35.91
C PHE A 64 -28.81 -28.51 35.31
N GLU A 65 -29.49 -27.50 34.80
CA GLU A 65 -30.83 -27.62 34.20
C GLU A 65 -30.79 -27.00 32.80
N ASP A 66 -31.18 -27.77 31.78
CA ASP A 66 -31.30 -27.25 30.41
C ASP A 66 -32.73 -26.69 30.14
N ASP A 67 -32.89 -26.07 28.96
CA ASP A 67 -34.17 -25.53 28.50
C ASP A 67 -35.26 -26.58 28.28
N ALA A 68 -34.91 -27.87 28.15
CA ALA A 68 -35.83 -28.99 28.13
C ALA A 68 -36.14 -29.56 29.53
N ARG A 69 -35.68 -28.87 30.59
CA ARG A 69 -35.82 -29.29 32.00
C ARG A 69 -35.14 -30.62 32.37
N ARG A 70 -34.15 -31.04 31.58
CA ARG A 70 -33.28 -32.14 31.97
C ARG A 70 -32.31 -31.63 33.03
N THR A 71 -32.18 -32.37 34.11
CA THR A 71 -31.36 -32.00 35.27
C THR A 71 -30.25 -33.00 35.51
N ILE A 72 -29.03 -32.49 35.80
CA ILE A 72 -27.90 -33.29 36.29
C ILE A 72 -27.47 -32.66 37.62
N GLN A 73 -27.29 -33.48 38.62
CA GLN A 73 -26.89 -33.07 39.98
C GLN A 73 -25.50 -33.60 40.28
N ILE A 74 -24.62 -32.73 40.74
CA ILE A 74 -23.23 -33.05 41.06
C ILE A 74 -22.88 -32.42 42.40
N VAL A 75 -22.29 -33.18 43.30
CA VAL A 75 -21.73 -32.66 44.56
C VAL A 75 -20.24 -32.49 44.40
N SER A 76 -19.75 -31.28 44.68
CA SER A 76 -18.33 -30.93 44.55
C SER A 76 -18.01 -29.73 45.43
N HIS A 77 -16.73 -29.44 45.64
CA HIS A 77 -16.30 -28.28 46.45
C HIS A 77 -16.45 -26.96 45.73
N ASP A 78 -15.59 -26.68 44.74
CA ASP A 78 -15.52 -25.38 44.05
C ASP A 78 -15.88 -25.46 42.57
N LYS A 79 -15.85 -26.65 41.97
CA LYS A 79 -16.00 -26.84 40.53
C LYS A 79 -16.78 -28.11 40.21
N ALA A 80 -17.73 -28.02 39.28
CA ALA A 80 -18.49 -29.14 38.77
C ALA A 80 -18.61 -29.05 37.23
N SER A 81 -18.73 -30.21 36.55
CA SER A 81 -18.94 -30.26 35.11
C SER A 81 -19.94 -31.32 34.75
N ALA A 82 -20.92 -30.97 33.91
CA ALA A 82 -21.97 -31.87 33.42
C ALA A 82 -21.94 -31.93 31.89
N THR A 83 -22.18 -33.13 31.35
CA THR A 83 -22.18 -33.36 29.89
C THR A 83 -23.61 -33.60 29.41
N PHE A 84 -24.05 -32.87 28.40
CA PHE A 84 -25.33 -32.99 27.72
C PHE A 84 -25.13 -33.47 26.28
N ILE A 85 -26.06 -34.28 25.79
CA ILE A 85 -26.15 -34.71 24.40
C ILE A 85 -27.53 -34.33 23.88
N TYR A 86 -27.59 -33.66 22.73
CA TYR A 86 -28.82 -33.24 22.08
C TYR A 86 -29.00 -33.98 20.75
N THR A 87 -30.16 -34.56 20.53
CA THR A 87 -30.45 -35.42 19.38
C THR A 87 -31.56 -34.88 18.47
N ASP A 88 -32.32 -33.89 18.94
CA ASP A 88 -33.65 -33.57 18.43
C ASP A 88 -33.81 -32.15 17.89
N TYR A 89 -32.95 -31.21 18.27
CA TYR A 89 -33.19 -29.83 17.94
C TYR A 89 -31.85 -29.06 17.73
N MET A 90 -31.73 -28.33 16.61
CA MET A 90 -30.66 -27.41 16.31
C MET A 90 -31.02 -26.00 16.75
N GLY A 91 -30.05 -25.17 17.04
CA GLY A 91 -30.21 -23.79 17.46
C GLY A 91 -29.62 -23.50 18.83
N PHE A 92 -29.99 -22.38 19.41
CA PHE A 92 -29.47 -21.99 20.71
C PHE A 92 -30.08 -22.82 21.85
N ARG A 93 -29.20 -23.23 22.75
CA ARG A 93 -29.55 -23.92 24.00
C ARG A 93 -29.02 -23.15 25.19
N THR A 94 -29.77 -23.15 26.25
CA THR A 94 -29.40 -22.51 27.51
C THR A 94 -29.35 -23.55 28.61
N VAL A 95 -28.25 -23.53 29.37
CA VAL A 95 -28.14 -24.32 30.61
C VAL A 95 -27.98 -23.36 31.77
N GLN A 96 -28.85 -23.51 32.74
CA GLN A 96 -28.76 -22.79 34.02
C GLN A 96 -28.10 -23.71 35.03
N VAL A 97 -27.19 -23.18 35.83
CA VAL A 97 -26.57 -23.90 36.95
C VAL A 97 -26.92 -23.16 38.23
N THR A 98 -27.45 -23.94 39.18
CA THR A 98 -27.81 -23.43 40.49
C THR A 98 -27.01 -24.19 41.54
N THR A 99 -26.38 -23.49 42.45
CA THR A 99 -25.51 -24.06 43.47
C THR A 99 -26.10 -23.86 44.87
N TYR A 100 -26.23 -24.93 45.60
CA TYR A 100 -26.71 -24.96 46.98
C TYR A 100 -25.63 -25.49 47.92
N LEU A 101 -25.67 -25.10 49.20
CA LEU A 101 -24.83 -25.72 50.20
C LEU A 101 -25.34 -27.15 50.44
N PHE A 102 -24.49 -28.20 50.28
CA PHE A 102 -24.94 -29.58 50.32
C PHE A 102 -25.53 -29.97 51.67
N THR A 103 -25.00 -29.44 52.78
CA THR A 103 -25.53 -29.69 54.15
C THR A 103 -26.86 -28.95 54.41
N HIS A 104 -27.20 -27.95 53.64
CA HIS A 104 -28.43 -27.17 53.73
C HIS A 104 -28.99 -26.86 52.33
N PRO A 105 -29.64 -27.84 51.66
CA PRO A 105 -30.02 -27.72 50.23
C PRO A 105 -31.09 -26.66 49.94
N LEU A 106 -31.67 -26.05 50.95
CA LEU A 106 -32.57 -24.90 50.82
C LEU A 106 -31.81 -23.57 50.73
N PHE A 107 -30.49 -23.58 50.97
CA PHE A 107 -29.68 -22.38 50.97
C PHE A 107 -29.03 -22.21 49.59
N LEU A 108 -29.60 -21.31 48.79
CA LEU A 108 -29.05 -20.92 47.50
C LEU A 108 -27.77 -20.13 47.67
N VAL A 109 -26.65 -20.60 47.13
CA VAL A 109 -25.34 -19.93 47.18
C VAL A 109 -25.15 -19.02 46.00
N ALA A 110 -25.30 -19.55 44.77
CA ALA A 110 -25.13 -18.78 43.54
C ALA A 110 -25.89 -19.44 42.39
N SER A 111 -26.17 -18.69 41.34
CA SER A 111 -26.76 -19.18 40.10
C SER A 111 -26.13 -18.49 38.92
N GLY A 112 -25.85 -19.21 37.83
CA GLY A 112 -25.34 -18.74 36.58
C GLY A 112 -25.98 -19.44 35.40
N LYS A 113 -25.81 -18.92 34.21
CA LYS A 113 -26.29 -19.53 32.97
C LYS A 113 -25.28 -19.38 31.85
N THR A 114 -25.28 -20.35 30.96
CA THR A 114 -24.49 -20.28 29.72
C THR A 114 -25.37 -20.61 28.51
N VAL A 115 -25.01 -20.07 27.35
CA VAL A 115 -25.71 -20.28 26.08
C VAL A 115 -24.72 -20.80 25.08
N PHE A 116 -25.09 -21.82 24.33
CA PHE A 116 -24.32 -22.34 23.21
C PHE A 116 -25.23 -22.66 22.04
N ARG A 117 -24.66 -22.99 20.89
CA ARG A 117 -25.42 -23.30 19.68
C ARG A 117 -25.16 -24.73 19.25
N ILE A 118 -26.24 -25.41 18.86
CA ILE A 118 -26.18 -26.68 18.16
C ILE A 118 -26.27 -26.41 16.68
N GLU A 119 -25.18 -26.71 15.97
CA GLU A 119 -25.01 -26.46 14.54
C GLU A 119 -25.42 -27.66 13.70
N GLU A 120 -25.77 -27.43 12.45
CA GLU A 120 -26.01 -28.47 11.46
C GLU A 120 -24.67 -29.05 10.98
N PHE A 121 -23.70 -28.14 10.73
CA PHE A 121 -22.39 -28.48 10.19
C PHE A 121 -21.32 -28.39 11.28
N ILE A 122 -20.18 -29.06 11.04
CA ILE A 122 -19.03 -28.99 11.93
C ILE A 122 -18.61 -27.53 12.09
N PRO A 123 -18.63 -26.99 13.30
CA PRO A 123 -18.22 -25.60 13.55
C PRO A 123 -16.71 -25.45 13.51
N GLY A 124 -16.26 -24.27 13.06
CA GLY A 124 -14.84 -23.97 12.99
C GLY A 124 -14.55 -22.70 12.25
N THR A 125 -13.27 -22.44 12.06
CA THR A 125 -12.76 -21.28 11.34
C THR A 125 -11.66 -21.68 10.37
N LEU A 126 -11.55 -20.93 9.27
CA LEU A 126 -10.46 -21.04 8.31
C LEU A 126 -9.44 -19.92 8.59
N ASP A 127 -8.24 -20.32 8.97
CA ASP A 127 -7.10 -19.42 9.18
C ASP A 127 -6.11 -19.51 8.03
N ILE A 128 -5.63 -18.35 7.58
CA ILE A 128 -4.72 -18.23 6.44
C ILE A 128 -3.55 -17.36 6.87
N SER A 129 -2.35 -17.91 6.85
CA SER A 129 -1.16 -17.18 7.26
C SER A 129 -0.78 -16.08 6.25
N GLY A 130 -0.21 -14.99 6.75
CA GLY A 130 0.30 -13.91 5.90
C GLY A 130 -0.78 -12.98 5.29
N ILE A 131 -2.02 -13.07 5.77
CA ILE A 131 -3.08 -12.14 5.38
C ILE A 131 -2.75 -10.73 5.86
N ILE A 132 -2.93 -9.77 4.96
CA ILE A 132 -2.91 -8.35 5.25
C ILE A 132 -4.35 -7.86 5.21
N GLU A 133 -4.88 -7.48 6.37
CA GLU A 133 -6.25 -6.92 6.47
C GLU A 133 -6.20 -5.40 6.39
N ARG A 134 -7.09 -4.82 5.56
CA ARG A 134 -7.32 -3.36 5.53
C ARG A 134 -8.77 -3.02 5.84
N LYS A 135 -9.03 -1.73 6.13
CA LYS A 135 -10.36 -1.19 6.39
C LYS A 135 -11.37 -1.71 5.35
N GLY A 136 -12.39 -2.44 5.80
CA GLY A 136 -13.45 -3.00 4.96
C GLY A 136 -13.39 -4.53 4.79
N SER A 137 -12.69 -5.26 5.67
CA SER A 137 -12.65 -6.75 5.72
C SER A 137 -12.10 -7.43 4.47
N ARG A 138 -11.40 -6.69 3.58
CA ARG A 138 -10.72 -7.30 2.43
C ARG A 138 -9.40 -7.92 2.89
N LYS A 139 -9.19 -9.17 2.49
CA LYS A 139 -8.01 -9.96 2.81
C LYS A 139 -7.08 -10.00 1.60
N PHE A 140 -5.85 -9.56 1.77
CA PHE A 140 -4.84 -9.54 0.71
C PHE A 140 -3.72 -10.52 1.04
N LEU A 141 -3.21 -11.19 0.01
CA LEU A 141 -2.06 -12.08 0.08
C LEU A 141 -1.04 -11.72 -0.99
N LYS A 142 0.20 -11.96 -0.67
CA LYS A 142 1.32 -11.81 -1.62
C LYS A 142 1.45 -13.05 -2.47
N SER A 143 1.50 -12.90 -3.81
CA SER A 143 1.78 -14.01 -4.73
C SER A 143 3.21 -14.53 -4.57
N GLY A 144 3.43 -15.77 -4.96
CA GLY A 144 4.74 -16.39 -4.98
C GLY A 144 5.32 -16.79 -3.61
N VAL A 145 4.55 -16.62 -2.51
CA VAL A 145 4.95 -17.00 -1.15
C VAL A 145 4.15 -18.22 -0.70
N ASN A 146 4.81 -19.13 0.02
CA ASN A 146 4.13 -20.26 0.63
C ASN A 146 3.26 -19.77 1.78
N THR A 147 1.97 -20.06 1.70
CA THR A 147 0.93 -19.68 2.67
C THR A 147 0.40 -20.93 3.33
N ASN A 148 0.36 -20.96 4.66
CA ASN A 148 -0.28 -22.04 5.39
C ASN A 148 -1.76 -21.72 5.55
N ILE A 149 -2.61 -22.68 5.20
CA ILE A 149 -4.06 -22.60 5.28
C ILE A 149 -4.49 -23.68 6.27
N THR A 150 -5.14 -23.30 7.38
CA THR A 150 -5.47 -24.20 8.48
C THR A 150 -6.94 -24.10 8.82
N VAL A 151 -7.61 -25.24 8.94
CA VAL A 151 -8.97 -25.33 9.48
C VAL A 151 -8.90 -25.61 10.97
N HIS A 152 -9.43 -24.70 11.77
CA HIS A 152 -9.58 -24.90 13.21
C HIS A 152 -11.02 -25.34 13.52
N LEU A 153 -11.18 -26.61 13.85
CA LEU A 153 -12.48 -27.16 14.25
C LEU A 153 -12.79 -26.77 15.70
N GLN A 154 -14.02 -26.32 15.92
CA GLN A 154 -14.48 -25.86 17.24
C GLN A 154 -15.33 -26.97 17.87
N TYR A 155 -14.71 -28.12 18.10
CA TYR A 155 -15.32 -29.22 18.86
C TYR A 155 -14.62 -29.40 20.20
N PRO A 156 -15.32 -30.03 21.19
CA PRO A 156 -14.69 -30.47 22.44
C PRO A 156 -13.45 -31.32 22.18
N GLU A 157 -12.40 -31.15 22.97
CA GLU A 157 -11.13 -31.89 22.78
C GLU A 157 -11.32 -33.41 22.75
N GLN A 158 -12.26 -33.94 23.53
CA GLN A 158 -12.55 -35.35 23.53
C GLN A 158 -13.06 -35.81 22.16
N VAL A 159 -13.94 -35.03 21.52
CA VAL A 159 -14.49 -35.34 20.21
C VAL A 159 -13.39 -35.24 19.14
N LEU A 160 -12.55 -34.21 19.19
CA LEU A 160 -11.42 -34.03 18.25
C LEU A 160 -10.42 -35.21 18.35
N ARG A 161 -10.27 -35.80 19.52
CA ARG A 161 -9.37 -36.93 19.76
C ARG A 161 -9.94 -38.27 19.28
N ASP A 162 -11.27 -38.46 19.46
CA ASP A 162 -11.96 -39.73 19.20
C ASP A 162 -12.48 -39.83 17.75
N ALA A 163 -12.51 -38.72 17.00
CA ALA A 163 -13.04 -38.65 15.64
C ALA A 163 -11.91 -38.66 14.59
N GLU A 164 -12.25 -39.10 13.38
CA GLU A 164 -11.40 -39.05 12.20
C GLU A 164 -11.93 -38.00 11.26
N PHE A 165 -11.02 -37.11 10.75
CA PHE A 165 -11.40 -36.02 9.85
C PHE A 165 -10.66 -36.13 8.52
N ALA A 166 -11.39 -36.00 7.41
CA ALA A 166 -10.86 -35.86 6.07
C ALA A 166 -11.19 -34.47 5.54
N TYR A 167 -10.22 -33.82 4.92
CA TYR A 167 -10.33 -32.46 4.39
C TYR A 167 -10.22 -32.51 2.87
N SER A 168 -11.20 -31.96 2.19
CA SER A 168 -11.20 -31.78 0.73
C SER A 168 -11.00 -30.32 0.42
N TRP A 169 -9.85 -30.00 -0.18
CA TRP A 169 -9.40 -28.66 -0.49
C TRP A 169 -9.69 -28.30 -1.93
N ASN A 170 -10.19 -27.10 -2.15
CA ASN A 170 -10.34 -26.50 -3.48
C ASN A 170 -9.73 -25.09 -3.42
N ILE A 171 -8.55 -24.96 -4.00
CA ILE A 171 -7.73 -23.73 -3.98
C ILE A 171 -7.25 -23.46 -5.39
N GLU A 172 -7.54 -22.26 -5.93
CA GLU A 172 -7.33 -21.91 -7.33
C GLU A 172 -8.03 -22.95 -8.25
N ASP A 173 -7.27 -23.69 -9.07
CA ASP A 173 -7.76 -24.74 -9.95
C ASP A 173 -7.40 -26.14 -9.45
N GLU A 174 -6.86 -26.24 -8.22
CA GLU A 174 -6.41 -27.51 -7.63
C GLU A 174 -7.46 -28.07 -6.69
N HIS A 175 -7.71 -29.35 -6.82
CA HIS A 175 -8.58 -30.11 -5.94
C HIS A 175 -7.87 -31.32 -5.38
N PHE A 176 -7.72 -31.43 -4.07
CA PHE A 176 -7.04 -32.54 -3.40
C PHE A 176 -7.62 -32.81 -2.03
N THR A 177 -7.30 -33.97 -1.47
CA THR A 177 -7.76 -34.37 -0.15
C THR A 177 -6.59 -34.69 0.77
N THR A 178 -6.76 -34.35 2.07
CA THR A 178 -5.83 -34.71 3.12
C THR A 178 -6.58 -35.48 4.22
N GLU A 179 -5.99 -36.53 4.73
CA GLU A 179 -6.52 -37.27 5.86
C GLU A 179 -5.77 -36.87 7.14
N ASN A 180 -6.51 -36.55 8.17
CA ASN A 180 -6.00 -36.16 9.49
C ASN A 180 -5.04 -34.95 9.50
N SER A 181 -4.93 -34.22 8.39
CA SER A 181 -4.15 -32.97 8.31
C SER A 181 -5.07 -31.82 8.03
N ASN A 182 -5.27 -30.98 9.03
CA ASN A 182 -6.09 -29.77 8.95
C ASN A 182 -5.36 -28.57 8.34
N THR A 183 -4.11 -28.74 7.94
CA THR A 183 -3.26 -27.67 7.40
C THR A 183 -2.69 -28.10 6.06
N VAL A 184 -2.69 -27.18 5.10
CA VAL A 184 -2.07 -27.30 3.80
C VAL A 184 -1.19 -26.09 3.53
N GLN A 185 -0.09 -26.30 2.84
CA GLN A 185 0.76 -25.21 2.33
C GLN A 185 0.48 -25.05 0.83
N HIS A 186 0.08 -23.85 0.44
CA HIS A 186 -0.18 -23.51 -0.95
C HIS A 186 0.59 -22.26 -1.35
N ARG A 187 1.02 -22.20 -2.62
CA ARG A 187 1.72 -21.07 -3.21
C ARG A 187 0.89 -20.48 -4.33
N PHE A 188 0.21 -19.37 -4.05
CA PHE A 188 -0.60 -18.66 -5.04
C PHE A 188 0.27 -18.09 -6.15
N THR A 189 -0.10 -18.36 -7.40
CA THR A 189 0.66 -17.93 -8.58
C THR A 189 -0.09 -16.92 -9.43
N LYS A 190 -1.42 -16.86 -9.33
CA LYS A 190 -2.28 -15.98 -10.12
C LYS A 190 -2.75 -14.80 -9.28
N ALA A 191 -2.44 -13.57 -9.71
CA ALA A 191 -3.00 -12.36 -9.11
C ALA A 191 -4.51 -12.26 -9.40
N GLY A 192 -5.26 -11.68 -8.45
CA GLY A 192 -6.70 -11.49 -8.54
C GLY A 192 -7.46 -12.06 -7.36
N SER A 193 -8.80 -12.05 -7.42
CA SER A 193 -9.66 -12.63 -6.39
C SER A 193 -9.68 -14.15 -6.52
N GLN A 194 -9.37 -14.85 -5.43
CA GLN A 194 -9.34 -16.31 -5.34
C GLN A 194 -10.20 -16.79 -4.19
N TRP A 195 -10.89 -17.91 -4.42
CA TRP A 195 -11.67 -18.59 -3.40
C TRP A 195 -10.90 -19.79 -2.85
N ILE A 196 -10.81 -19.84 -1.55
CA ILE A 196 -10.32 -21.00 -0.83
C ILE A 196 -11.55 -21.70 -0.23
N ARG A 197 -11.82 -22.93 -0.61
CA ARG A 197 -12.95 -23.72 -0.08
C ARG A 197 -12.45 -25.02 0.47
N VAL A 198 -12.95 -25.36 1.65
CA VAL A 198 -12.62 -26.60 2.33
C VAL A 198 -13.88 -27.28 2.79
N THR A 199 -14.05 -28.53 2.38
CA THR A 199 -15.10 -29.41 2.91
C THR A 199 -14.46 -30.41 3.87
N VAL A 200 -14.95 -30.45 5.07
CA VAL A 200 -14.49 -31.39 6.11
C VAL A 200 -15.52 -32.48 6.30
N ALA A 201 -15.09 -33.71 6.20
CA ALA A 201 -15.90 -34.90 6.56
C ALA A 201 -15.37 -35.48 7.87
N GLY A 202 -16.20 -35.47 8.91
CA GLY A 202 -15.89 -36.04 10.20
C GLY A 202 -16.61 -37.39 10.40
N ARG A 203 -15.84 -38.43 10.70
CA ARG A 203 -16.35 -39.72 11.18
C ARG A 203 -16.27 -39.71 12.69
N ILE A 204 -17.40 -39.42 13.36
CA ILE A 204 -17.48 -39.20 14.81
C ILE A 204 -18.10 -40.40 15.46
N PRO A 205 -17.54 -40.99 16.55
CA PRO A 205 -18.18 -42.05 17.29
C PRO A 205 -19.50 -41.55 17.87
N SER A 206 -20.53 -42.43 17.85
CA SER A 206 -21.81 -42.09 18.46
C SER A 206 -21.70 -42.20 19.98
N TYR A 207 -21.97 -41.11 20.66
CA TYR A 207 -21.97 -41.06 22.13
C TYR A 207 -23.25 -41.61 22.75
N THR A 208 -24.29 -41.86 21.93
CA THR A 208 -25.53 -42.51 22.33
C THR A 208 -25.50 -44.00 22.08
N ASN A 209 -24.74 -44.49 21.08
CA ASN A 209 -24.59 -45.89 20.74
C ASN A 209 -23.11 -46.22 20.41
N LYS A 210 -22.41 -46.85 21.36
CA LYS A 210 -20.94 -47.06 21.35
C LYS A 210 -20.38 -47.84 20.15
N ASN A 211 -21.22 -48.49 19.34
CA ASN A 211 -20.79 -49.30 18.21
C ASN A 211 -21.10 -48.65 16.86
N MET A 212 -21.54 -47.41 16.84
CA MET A 212 -21.89 -46.68 15.61
C MET A 212 -21.06 -45.44 15.44
N PHE A 213 -20.87 -45.05 14.17
CA PHE A 213 -20.27 -43.78 13.79
C PHE A 213 -21.31 -42.90 13.12
N ARG A 214 -21.17 -41.63 13.29
CA ARG A 214 -21.95 -40.61 12.59
C ARG A 214 -21.03 -39.81 11.64
N TYR A 215 -21.50 -39.54 10.43
CA TYR A 215 -20.80 -38.71 9.51
C TYR A 215 -21.36 -37.30 9.59
N LYS A 216 -20.47 -36.30 9.77
CA LYS A 216 -20.80 -34.90 9.85
C LYS A 216 -19.93 -34.13 8.82
N TRP A 217 -20.48 -33.05 8.33
CA TRP A 217 -19.82 -32.23 7.31
C TRP A 217 -19.58 -30.83 7.86
N GLY A 218 -18.49 -30.20 7.44
CA GLY A 218 -18.18 -28.80 7.67
C GLY A 218 -17.78 -28.14 6.37
N TYR A 219 -18.16 -26.87 6.18
CA TYR A 219 -17.87 -26.11 4.99
C TYR A 219 -17.22 -24.81 5.43
N PHE A 220 -16.03 -24.56 4.90
CA PHE A 220 -15.26 -23.36 5.21
C PHE A 220 -14.83 -22.71 3.92
N ASP A 221 -15.07 -21.42 3.79
CA ASP A 221 -14.67 -20.67 2.61
C ASP A 221 -14.10 -19.30 3.01
N ALA A 222 -13.20 -18.82 2.20
CA ALA A 222 -12.64 -17.48 2.31
C ALA A 222 -12.31 -16.94 0.93
N GLU A 223 -12.69 -15.70 0.69
CA GLU A 223 -12.24 -14.94 -0.46
C GLU A 223 -11.00 -14.16 -0.09
N VAL A 224 -9.94 -14.30 -0.89
CA VAL A 224 -8.68 -13.58 -0.74
C VAL A 224 -8.29 -12.91 -2.06
N THR A 225 -7.73 -11.74 -1.99
CA THR A 225 -7.19 -11.04 -3.17
C THR A 225 -5.68 -11.22 -3.20
N ILE A 226 -5.20 -11.93 -4.23
CA ILE A 226 -3.77 -12.16 -4.45
C ILE A 226 -3.19 -10.97 -5.20
N LYS A 227 -2.10 -10.42 -4.69
CA LYS A 227 -1.37 -9.32 -5.29
C LYS A 227 0.08 -9.71 -5.58
N ASP A 228 0.55 -9.37 -6.78
CA ASP A 228 1.96 -9.49 -7.10
C ASP A 228 2.74 -8.39 -6.36
N PRO A 229 3.85 -8.75 -5.69
CA PRO A 229 4.68 -7.77 -5.04
C PRO A 229 5.25 -6.77 -6.04
N ILE A 230 5.40 -5.51 -5.61
CA ILE A 230 6.14 -4.54 -6.41
C ILE A 230 7.62 -4.89 -6.34
N PHE A 231 8.26 -4.94 -7.49
CA PHE A 231 9.71 -5.08 -7.62
C PHE A 231 10.20 -4.30 -8.85
N ASN A 232 11.48 -3.95 -8.86
CA ASN A 232 12.17 -3.34 -9.98
C ASN A 232 11.50 -2.03 -10.46
N ILE A 233 11.53 -0.98 -9.63
CA ILE A 233 11.13 0.36 -10.07
C ILE A 233 12.11 0.84 -11.13
N SER A 234 11.63 1.04 -12.34
CA SER A 234 12.35 1.61 -13.48
C SER A 234 11.97 3.07 -13.64
N ILE A 235 12.98 3.90 -13.86
CA ILE A 235 12.84 5.34 -14.01
C ILE A 235 13.38 5.69 -15.39
N ASN A 236 12.54 6.27 -16.20
CA ASN A 236 12.87 6.70 -17.55
C ASN A 236 12.73 8.22 -17.66
N GLY A 237 13.74 8.87 -18.14
CA GLY A 237 13.82 10.34 -18.28
C GLY A 237 15.21 10.86 -18.02
N ASN A 238 15.39 12.16 -18.19
CA ASN A 238 16.67 12.80 -17.99
C ASN A 238 16.76 13.37 -16.56
N THR A 239 17.79 12.97 -15.82
CA THR A 239 18.06 13.45 -14.47
C THR A 239 19.19 14.49 -14.42
N TYR A 240 19.77 14.85 -15.59
CA TYR A 240 20.80 15.87 -15.75
C TYR A 240 20.24 17.01 -16.58
N LEU A 241 19.77 18.07 -15.93
CA LEU A 241 18.96 19.13 -16.53
C LEU A 241 19.64 20.49 -16.43
N GLU A 242 19.42 21.30 -17.46
CA GLU A 242 19.76 22.73 -17.42
C GLU A 242 18.77 23.48 -16.55
N HIS A 243 19.26 24.46 -15.77
CA HIS A 243 18.39 25.30 -14.96
C HIS A 243 17.33 25.99 -15.85
N GLY A 244 16.07 25.88 -15.42
CA GLY A 244 14.91 26.33 -16.18
C GLY A 244 14.21 25.25 -17.00
N GLN A 245 14.77 24.05 -17.10
CA GLN A 245 14.10 22.89 -17.70
C GLN A 245 13.19 22.19 -16.70
N LEU A 246 12.13 21.57 -17.21
CA LEU A 246 11.21 20.75 -16.42
C LEU A 246 11.78 19.34 -16.28
N LEU A 247 11.81 18.80 -15.05
CA LEU A 247 12.01 17.39 -14.82
C LEU A 247 10.76 16.64 -15.30
N ASP A 248 10.96 15.69 -16.18
CA ASP A 248 9.92 14.80 -16.70
C ASP A 248 10.43 13.36 -16.64
N LEU A 249 9.88 12.59 -15.68
CA LEU A 249 10.25 11.21 -15.44
C LEU A 249 9.03 10.31 -15.53
N ASP A 250 9.14 9.27 -16.34
CA ASP A 250 8.20 8.17 -16.38
C ASP A 250 8.64 7.06 -15.43
N ILE A 251 7.83 6.81 -14.41
CA ILE A 251 8.08 5.76 -13.43
C ILE A 251 7.26 4.55 -13.80
N THR A 252 7.93 3.41 -13.91
CA THR A 252 7.27 2.13 -14.15
C THR A 252 7.78 1.08 -13.16
N CYS A 253 6.94 0.15 -12.76
CA CYS A 253 7.35 -0.97 -11.94
C CYS A 253 6.58 -2.24 -12.28
N ASN A 254 7.15 -3.39 -11.91
CA ASN A 254 6.47 -4.67 -12.02
C ASN A 254 5.73 -4.94 -10.71
N GLY A 255 4.46 -5.33 -10.79
CA GLY A 255 3.58 -5.61 -9.67
C GLY A 255 2.12 -5.40 -10.02
N SER A 256 1.19 -5.90 -9.22
CA SER A 256 -0.22 -5.72 -9.49
C SER A 256 -0.75 -4.41 -8.90
N GLY A 257 -1.46 -3.62 -9.73
CA GLY A 257 -2.17 -2.41 -9.29
C GLY A 257 -3.46 -2.72 -8.50
N PRO A 258 -4.19 -1.72 -8.01
CA PRO A 258 -3.76 -0.33 -7.94
C PRO A 258 -2.59 -0.12 -7.00
N VAL A 259 -1.75 0.87 -7.30
CA VAL A 259 -0.63 1.29 -6.47
C VAL A 259 -0.90 2.66 -5.85
N GLU A 260 -0.44 2.83 -4.63
CA GLU A 260 -0.37 4.11 -3.93
C GLU A 260 1.07 4.59 -4.01
N TYR A 261 1.29 5.83 -4.40
CA TYR A 261 2.64 6.37 -4.52
C TYR A 261 2.73 7.80 -3.98
N CYS A 262 3.92 8.19 -3.62
CA CYS A 262 4.29 9.56 -3.35
C CYS A 262 5.76 9.79 -3.69
N TRP A 263 6.12 11.02 -3.86
CA TRP A 263 7.50 11.42 -4.09
C TRP A 263 7.81 12.74 -3.41
N LYS A 264 9.09 12.96 -3.10
CA LYS A 264 9.57 14.19 -2.50
C LYS A 264 10.95 14.52 -3.03
N VAL A 265 11.16 15.79 -3.33
CA VAL A 265 12.47 16.34 -3.65
C VAL A 265 13.13 16.82 -2.37
N LEU A 266 14.33 16.38 -2.13
CA LEU A 266 15.13 16.68 -0.95
C LEU A 266 16.42 17.43 -1.38
N PRO A 267 16.83 18.47 -0.66
CA PRO A 267 18.12 19.12 -0.89
C PRO A 267 19.29 18.18 -0.49
N PRO A 268 20.49 18.37 -1.03
CA PRO A 268 21.61 17.42 -0.92
C PRO A 268 22.14 17.18 0.50
N ASN A 269 21.75 18.00 1.47
CA ASN A 269 22.25 17.93 2.86
C ASN A 269 21.25 17.39 3.87
N GLU A 270 20.08 16.93 3.43
CA GLU A 270 19.05 16.42 4.31
C GLU A 270 19.20 14.90 4.48
N ASN A 271 19.65 14.49 5.68
CA ASN A 271 19.66 13.07 6.04
C ASN A 271 18.25 12.59 6.34
N TYR A 272 17.69 11.75 5.49
CA TYR A 272 16.43 11.08 5.77
C TYR A 272 16.63 9.55 5.68
N THR A 273 15.93 8.82 6.53
CA THR A 273 16.02 7.35 6.56
C THR A 273 14.82 6.67 5.89
N ASN A 274 13.65 7.31 5.95
CA ASN A 274 12.43 6.79 5.32
C ASN A 274 11.54 7.94 4.90
N LEU A 275 11.00 7.88 3.68
CA LEU A 275 10.01 8.82 3.19
C LEU A 275 8.65 8.52 3.86
N THR A 276 8.16 9.48 4.65
CA THR A 276 6.78 9.45 5.16
C THR A 276 5.92 10.40 4.35
N CYS A 277 4.89 9.86 3.70
CA CYS A 277 3.96 10.61 2.90
C CYS A 277 2.68 10.88 3.68
N SER A 278 2.26 12.14 3.75
CA SER A 278 0.96 12.54 4.27
C SER A 278 -0.16 12.31 3.26
N ASP A 279 0.15 12.54 1.99
CA ASP A 279 -0.76 12.42 0.87
C ASP A 279 -0.21 11.38 -0.11
N LEU A 280 -1.03 10.41 -0.46
CA LEU A 280 -0.71 9.35 -1.39
C LEU A 280 -1.58 9.52 -2.63
N ASP A 281 -0.95 9.58 -3.78
CA ASP A 281 -1.62 9.48 -5.06
C ASP A 281 -1.85 8.01 -5.42
N THR A 282 -2.82 7.74 -6.29
CA THR A 282 -3.17 6.38 -6.71
C THR A 282 -3.07 6.24 -8.23
N ALA A 283 -2.49 5.13 -8.68
CA ALA A 283 -2.48 4.73 -10.08
C ALA A 283 -3.07 3.33 -10.23
N THR A 284 -3.82 3.10 -11.30
CA THR A 284 -4.43 1.79 -11.60
C THR A 284 -3.38 0.73 -11.90
N ASP A 285 -2.33 1.14 -12.60
CA ASP A 285 -1.18 0.32 -12.95
C ASP A 285 0.07 0.93 -12.31
N CYS A 286 1.15 0.14 -12.26
CA CYS A 286 2.42 0.66 -11.76
C CYS A 286 3.13 1.50 -12.83
N ALA A 287 2.48 2.58 -13.28
CA ALA A 287 3.00 3.54 -14.26
C ALA A 287 2.44 4.94 -13.94
N PHE A 288 3.32 5.90 -13.69
CA PHE A 288 2.93 7.29 -13.41
C PHE A 288 4.07 8.26 -13.76
N PRO A 289 3.76 9.49 -14.24
CA PRO A 289 4.74 10.51 -14.49
C PRO A 289 5.07 11.31 -13.23
N ILE A 290 6.29 11.81 -13.15
CA ILE A 290 6.72 12.82 -12.18
C ILE A 290 7.17 14.05 -12.94
N LEU A 291 6.44 15.16 -12.75
CA LEU A 291 6.76 16.45 -13.33
C LEU A 291 7.14 17.42 -12.22
N TYR A 292 8.35 18.01 -12.31
CA TYR A 292 8.80 18.94 -11.29
C TYR A 292 9.70 20.03 -11.88
N TYR A 293 9.56 21.24 -11.37
CA TYR A 293 10.38 22.38 -11.75
C TYR A 293 11.29 22.80 -10.59
N PHE A 294 12.61 22.82 -10.84
CA PHE A 294 13.60 23.27 -9.87
C PHE A 294 13.81 24.76 -9.96
N ARG A 295 13.72 25.43 -8.81
CA ARG A 295 13.90 26.87 -8.72
C ARG A 295 15.38 27.28 -8.74
N ASP A 296 16.25 26.46 -8.17
CA ASP A 296 17.67 26.72 -8.01
C ASP A 296 18.49 25.59 -8.65
N SER A 297 19.72 25.92 -9.09
CA SER A 297 20.69 24.92 -9.54
C SER A 297 21.30 24.17 -8.35
N GLY A 298 21.69 22.93 -8.57
CA GLY A 298 22.30 22.08 -7.54
C GLY A 298 21.98 20.62 -7.70
N ASP A 299 22.44 19.83 -6.75
CA ASP A 299 22.19 18.39 -6.67
C ASP A 299 20.99 18.14 -5.75
N TYR A 300 20.03 17.38 -6.22
CA TYR A 300 18.82 17.04 -5.50
C TYR A 300 18.65 15.54 -5.43
N LEU A 301 17.98 15.07 -4.37
CA LEU A 301 17.59 13.69 -4.23
C LEU A 301 16.06 13.59 -4.38
N LEU A 302 15.61 12.87 -5.39
CA LEU A 302 14.20 12.54 -5.57
C LEU A 302 13.93 11.19 -4.93
N ALA A 303 13.22 11.17 -3.80
CA ALA A 303 12.77 9.97 -3.14
C ALA A 303 11.37 9.59 -3.63
N ILE A 304 11.22 8.37 -4.12
CA ILE A 304 9.97 7.84 -4.68
C ILE A 304 9.55 6.65 -3.82
N HIS A 305 8.34 6.68 -3.30
CA HIS A 305 7.75 5.60 -2.52
C HIS A 305 6.55 5.03 -3.26
N VAL A 306 6.50 3.71 -3.41
CA VAL A 306 5.41 2.99 -4.08
C VAL A 306 4.94 1.83 -3.22
N ASN A 307 3.65 1.69 -3.05
CA ASN A 307 3.02 0.68 -2.21
C ASN A 307 1.80 0.07 -2.93
N ASN A 308 1.65 -1.26 -2.89
CA ASN A 308 0.47 -1.96 -3.45
C ASN A 308 -0.23 -2.86 -2.44
N LEU A 309 -0.24 -2.52 -1.17
CA LEU A 309 -0.85 -3.26 -0.06
C LEU A 309 -0.03 -4.47 0.45
N VAL A 310 0.66 -5.19 -0.42
CA VAL A 310 1.46 -6.38 -0.07
C VAL A 310 2.95 -6.11 -0.07
N THR A 311 3.37 -5.01 -0.69
CA THR A 311 4.78 -4.61 -0.77
C THR A 311 4.88 -3.09 -0.79
N SER A 312 5.82 -2.57 -0.02
CA SER A 312 6.22 -1.17 -0.01
C SER A 312 7.68 -1.09 -0.45
N LEU A 313 7.97 -0.26 -1.44
CA LEU A 313 9.29 -0.08 -2.00
C LEU A 313 9.63 1.39 -2.14
N GLN A 314 10.84 1.77 -1.78
CA GLN A 314 11.39 3.11 -1.95
C GLN A 314 12.55 3.06 -2.94
N ARG A 315 12.62 4.05 -3.81
CA ARG A 315 13.71 4.26 -4.77
C ARG A 315 14.13 5.71 -4.75
N ASP A 316 15.43 5.94 -4.63
CA ASP A 316 16.03 7.26 -4.62
C ASP A 316 16.75 7.49 -5.94
N VAL A 317 16.65 8.72 -6.46
CA VAL A 317 17.22 9.16 -7.74
C VAL A 317 17.93 10.49 -7.53
N GLU A 318 19.18 10.57 -7.96
CA GLU A 318 19.94 11.81 -7.98
C GLU A 318 19.57 12.62 -9.23
N VAL A 319 19.24 13.89 -9.02
CA VAL A 319 18.90 14.84 -10.08
C VAL A 319 19.86 16.02 -10.00
N HIS A 320 20.58 16.26 -11.09
CA HIS A 320 21.57 17.33 -11.20
C HIS A 320 21.05 18.50 -12.05
N ILE A 321 20.94 19.68 -11.45
CA ILE A 321 20.53 20.91 -12.14
C ILE A 321 21.73 21.80 -12.29
N TYR A 322 22.20 21.99 -13.53
CA TYR A 322 23.36 22.80 -13.82
C TYR A 322 23.01 24.14 -14.45
N ASP A 323 23.74 25.17 -14.07
CA ASP A 323 23.66 26.49 -14.72
C ASP A 323 24.56 26.52 -15.94
N VAL A 324 24.00 26.83 -17.08
CA VAL A 324 24.79 27.28 -18.22
C VAL A 324 25.18 28.73 -17.98
N SER A 325 26.32 28.95 -17.32
CA SER A 325 26.89 30.28 -17.29
C SER A 325 27.16 30.67 -18.75
N LEU A 326 26.44 31.67 -19.24
CA LEU A 326 26.74 32.38 -20.47
C LEU A 326 28.04 33.15 -20.28
N ARG A 327 29.16 32.48 -20.03
CA ARG A 327 30.45 33.04 -20.31
C ARG A 327 30.52 33.04 -21.83
N PRO A 328 30.57 34.25 -22.48
CA PRO A 328 30.76 34.28 -23.93
C PRO A 328 32.02 33.47 -24.18
N GLU A 329 31.90 32.42 -24.99
CA GLU A 329 33.05 31.59 -25.35
C GLU A 329 34.18 32.54 -25.74
N LEU A 330 35.35 32.36 -25.12
CA LEU A 330 36.52 33.23 -25.39
C LEU A 330 36.74 33.40 -26.89
N SER A 331 36.33 32.42 -27.69
CA SER A 331 36.32 32.46 -29.16
C SER A 331 35.45 33.57 -29.74
N THR A 332 34.30 33.89 -29.17
CA THR A 332 33.38 34.92 -29.69
C THR A 332 33.91 36.34 -29.51
N VAL A 333 34.80 36.56 -28.54
CA VAL A 333 35.43 37.86 -28.32
C VAL A 333 36.84 37.93 -28.97
N ILE A 334 37.64 36.89 -28.85
CA ILE A 334 39.01 36.83 -29.34
C ILE A 334 39.07 36.88 -30.88
N ILE A 335 38.20 36.14 -31.57
CA ILE A 335 38.21 36.09 -33.05
C ILE A 335 37.99 37.48 -33.67
N PRO A 336 36.96 38.27 -33.30
CA PRO A 336 36.79 39.63 -33.87
C PRO A 336 37.95 40.56 -33.52
N VAL A 337 38.50 40.46 -32.30
CA VAL A 337 39.64 41.30 -31.89
C VAL A 337 40.89 40.96 -32.69
N VAL A 338 41.22 39.69 -32.86
CA VAL A 338 42.39 39.28 -33.68
C VAL A 338 42.20 39.66 -35.13
N CYS A 339 41.01 39.48 -35.70
CA CYS A 339 40.73 39.91 -37.09
C CYS A 339 40.87 41.45 -37.26
N SER A 340 40.38 42.21 -36.30
CA SER A 340 40.52 43.69 -36.38
C SER A 340 41.98 44.15 -36.31
N VAL A 341 42.80 43.56 -35.44
CA VAL A 341 44.22 43.83 -35.32
C VAL A 341 44.94 43.45 -36.62
N LEU A 342 44.68 42.32 -37.24
CA LEU A 342 45.25 41.89 -38.49
C LEU A 342 44.90 42.86 -39.63
N VAL A 343 43.67 43.33 -39.70
CA VAL A 343 43.27 44.33 -40.73
C VAL A 343 44.03 45.66 -40.56
N VAL A 344 44.18 46.13 -39.31
CA VAL A 344 44.98 47.35 -39.04
C VAL A 344 46.43 47.13 -39.41
N LEU A 345 47.07 46.02 -39.15
CA LEU A 345 48.42 45.67 -39.53
C LEU A 345 48.59 45.66 -41.08
N ILE A 346 47.63 45.05 -41.78
CA ILE A 346 47.65 44.99 -43.25
C ILE A 346 47.58 46.42 -43.83
N ILE A 347 46.68 47.27 -43.30
CA ILE A 347 46.55 48.66 -43.73
C ILE A 347 47.82 49.43 -43.44
N ALA A 348 48.40 49.33 -42.25
CA ALA A 348 49.67 49.98 -41.88
C ALA A 348 50.84 49.56 -42.79
N THR A 349 51.00 48.28 -43.06
CA THR A 349 52.00 47.71 -43.94
C THR A 349 51.81 48.23 -45.41
N ALA A 350 50.57 48.30 -45.88
CA ALA A 350 50.27 48.82 -47.19
C ALA A 350 50.61 50.34 -47.32
N ILE A 351 50.32 51.07 -46.25
CA ILE A 351 50.68 52.51 -46.21
C ILE A 351 52.22 52.71 -46.24
N VAL A 352 52.92 51.94 -45.37
CA VAL A 352 54.42 52.03 -45.35
C VAL A 352 55.02 51.61 -46.70
N TRP A 353 54.48 50.53 -47.30
CA TRP A 353 54.96 50.10 -48.63
C TRP A 353 54.67 51.15 -49.72
N HIS A 354 53.49 51.77 -49.66
CA HIS A 354 53.13 52.87 -50.60
C HIS A 354 54.02 54.08 -50.41
N MET A 355 54.31 54.47 -49.18
CA MET A 355 55.21 55.58 -48.87
C MET A 355 56.64 55.30 -49.34
N ARG A 356 57.17 54.08 -49.10
CA ARG A 356 58.47 53.63 -49.56
C ARG A 356 58.60 53.64 -51.11
N ARG A 357 57.49 53.28 -51.77
CA ARG A 357 57.48 53.25 -53.24
C ARG A 357 57.43 54.63 -53.85
N HIS A 358 56.91 55.63 -53.20
CA HIS A 358 56.84 56.98 -53.63
C HIS A 358 58.14 57.79 -53.37
N SER A 359 59.01 57.29 -52.47
CA SER A 359 60.27 58.00 -52.15
C SER A 359 61.43 57.76 -53.15
N ASN A 360 61.24 56.95 -54.20
CA ASN A 360 62.25 56.57 -55.15
C ASN A 360 62.01 57.18 -56.56
N TYR A 361 61.27 58.27 -56.65
CA TYR A 361 61.24 59.02 -57.89
C TYR A 361 62.17 60.22 -57.81
N ASP A 362 63.44 60.04 -58.25
CA ASP A 362 64.31 61.08 -58.57
C ASP A 362 63.77 61.76 -59.83
N ILE A 363 63.50 63.07 -59.74
CA ILE A 363 63.09 63.94 -60.85
C ILE A 363 64.32 64.31 -61.57
N GLU A 364 64.61 63.69 -62.73
CA GLU A 364 65.56 64.20 -63.71
C GLU A 364 64.83 65.24 -64.52
N THR A 365 65.20 66.53 -64.35
CA THR A 365 64.77 67.67 -65.16
C THR A 365 65.66 67.73 -66.41
N ALA A 366 65.11 67.36 -67.54
CA ALA A 366 65.71 67.70 -68.84
C ALA A 366 64.87 68.83 -69.46
N ASP A 367 65.56 69.94 -69.58
CA ASP A 367 65.09 71.12 -70.23
C ASP A 367 65.22 70.98 -71.74
N PHE A 368 64.10 71.13 -72.50
CA PHE A 368 64.14 71.40 -73.96
C PHE A 368 62.88 72.13 -74.40
N ASP A 369 63.17 73.29 -74.99
CA ASP A 369 62.31 74.24 -75.68
C ASP A 369 61.69 73.71 -77.00
N PHE A 370 60.62 74.33 -77.36
CA PHE A 370 60.01 74.59 -78.68
C PHE A 370 58.68 73.94 -79.09
N LEU A 371 57.76 74.89 -79.19
CA LEU A 371 56.76 75.12 -80.25
C LEU A 371 55.62 74.10 -80.47
N GLN A 372 54.49 74.59 -80.05
CA GLN A 372 53.25 74.80 -80.80
C GLN A 372 52.66 73.63 -81.61
N THR A 373 51.56 73.11 -81.25
CA THR A 373 50.27 73.24 -81.92
C THR A 373 49.18 72.37 -81.23
N ASP A 374 48.05 73.03 -81.20
CA ASP A 374 46.71 72.53 -80.85
C ASP A 374 46.40 71.03 -80.94
N GLU A 375 45.74 70.50 -80.03
CA GLU A 375 44.37 69.97 -80.02
C GLU A 375 44.05 69.14 -78.78
N SER A 376 42.92 69.47 -78.26
CA SER A 376 42.20 68.91 -77.17
C SER A 376 42.11 67.38 -77.13
N SER A 377 42.43 66.81 -76.00
CA SER A 377 41.66 65.73 -75.41
C SER A 377 41.94 65.66 -73.90
N ALA A 378 40.94 66.07 -73.12
CA ALA A 378 40.93 65.95 -71.68
C ALA A 378 40.76 64.51 -71.31
N VAL A 379 41.86 63.88 -70.94
CA VAL A 379 41.81 62.61 -70.22
C VAL A 379 41.67 62.97 -68.74
N ALA A 380 40.46 62.76 -68.21
CA ALA A 380 40.19 62.92 -66.80
C ALA A 380 41.01 61.88 -66.03
N LEU A 381 42.04 62.30 -65.32
CA LEU A 381 42.70 61.50 -64.29
C LEU A 381 41.73 61.27 -63.14
N GLU A 382 41.13 60.07 -63.10
CA GLU A 382 40.44 59.63 -61.91
C GLU A 382 41.41 59.58 -60.73
N THR A 383 41.23 60.49 -59.81
CA THR A 383 42.03 60.55 -58.59
C THR A 383 41.88 59.27 -57.81
N SER A 384 42.97 58.75 -57.27
CA SER A 384 43.03 57.51 -56.40
C SER A 384 41.96 57.51 -55.34
N TRP A 385 41.37 58.63 -55.04
CA TRP A 385 40.23 58.75 -54.08
C TRP A 385 38.92 58.24 -54.64
N GLN A 386 38.68 58.27 -55.91
CA GLN A 386 37.46 57.76 -56.53
C GLN A 386 37.48 56.24 -56.64
N ILE A 387 38.68 55.68 -56.86
CA ILE A 387 38.86 54.21 -56.89
C ILE A 387 38.64 53.61 -55.48
N MET A 388 39.18 54.32 -54.45
CA MET A 388 39.02 53.90 -53.06
C MET A 388 37.59 54.02 -52.59
N ARG A 389 36.83 54.99 -53.02
CA ARG A 389 35.41 55.18 -52.70
C ARG A 389 34.52 54.10 -53.33
N ARG A 390 34.85 53.64 -54.56
CA ARG A 390 34.14 52.53 -55.22
C ARG A 390 34.40 51.20 -54.48
N SER A 391 35.62 50.94 -54.07
CA SER A 391 35.97 49.72 -53.31
C SER A 391 35.34 49.71 -51.94
N LEU A 392 35.23 50.84 -51.24
CA LEU A 392 34.56 50.94 -49.93
C LEU A 392 33.05 50.75 -50.03
N LEU A 393 32.39 51.21 -51.06
CA LEU A 393 30.98 51.03 -51.30
C LEU A 393 30.64 49.55 -51.62
N GLN A 394 31.52 48.85 -52.31
CA GLN A 394 31.37 47.42 -52.55
C GLN A 394 31.48 46.57 -51.26
N LEU A 395 32.40 46.95 -50.33
CA LEU A 395 32.52 46.28 -49.02
C LEU A 395 31.33 46.55 -48.11
N ILE A 396 30.69 47.71 -48.18
CA ILE A 396 29.49 48.04 -47.42
C ILE A 396 28.29 47.26 -47.95
N HIS A 397 28.19 47.04 -49.28
CA HIS A 397 27.13 46.22 -49.87
C HIS A 397 27.25 44.73 -49.49
N LEU A 398 28.44 44.17 -49.31
CA LEU A 398 28.68 42.83 -48.86
C LEU A 398 28.33 42.66 -47.36
N ARG A 399 28.49 43.69 -46.50
CA ARG A 399 28.07 43.64 -45.11
C ARG A 399 26.56 43.70 -44.94
N CYS A 400 25.81 44.32 -45.80
CA CYS A 400 24.37 44.33 -45.76
C CYS A 400 23.74 42.95 -46.15
N LEU A 401 24.41 42.14 -46.97
CA LEU A 401 23.93 40.79 -47.33
C LEU A 401 24.15 39.75 -46.21
N CYS A 402 25.19 39.87 -45.39
CA CYS A 402 25.41 38.97 -44.26
C CYS A 402 24.46 39.21 -43.08
N TYR A 403 23.84 40.40 -42.95
CA TYR A 403 22.90 40.70 -41.86
C TYR A 403 21.46 40.30 -42.16
N ALA A 404 21.14 39.90 -43.42
CA ALA A 404 19.80 39.50 -43.83
C ALA A 404 19.56 38.00 -43.81
N VAL A 405 20.58 37.15 -43.53
CA VAL A 405 20.47 35.67 -43.48
C VAL A 405 20.17 35.14 -42.07
N ASP A 406 20.28 35.96 -41.02
CA ASP A 406 20.13 35.55 -39.64
C ASP A 406 18.75 35.86 -39.00
N ARG A 407 17.71 36.14 -39.81
CA ARG A 407 16.34 36.33 -39.36
C ARG A 407 15.35 35.46 -40.12
N GLY A 408 15.55 34.14 -40.03
CA GLY A 408 14.61 33.15 -40.50
C GLY A 408 14.26 32.15 -39.38
N ALA A 409 13.57 32.63 -38.32
CA ALA A 409 12.92 31.71 -37.36
C ALA A 409 11.50 31.42 -37.84
N PRO A 410 11.08 30.18 -37.93
CA PRO A 410 9.70 29.84 -38.26
C PRO A 410 8.77 30.09 -37.05
N SER A 411 7.75 30.90 -37.27
CA SER A 411 6.62 31.07 -36.36
C SER A 411 5.83 29.76 -36.25
N VAL A 412 5.87 29.16 -35.09
CA VAL A 412 4.95 28.07 -34.74
C VAL A 412 3.63 28.64 -34.27
N ASN A 413 2.59 28.40 -35.04
CA ASN A 413 1.19 28.70 -34.69
C ASN A 413 0.76 27.79 -33.55
N TYR A 414 0.46 28.35 -32.38
CA TYR A 414 -0.29 27.67 -31.32
C TYR A 414 -1.77 27.78 -31.65
N GLY A 415 -2.34 26.66 -32.11
CA GLY A 415 -3.78 26.45 -32.16
C GLY A 415 -4.33 26.24 -30.76
N SER A 416 -5.21 27.13 -30.33
CA SER A 416 -5.98 27.02 -29.11
C SER A 416 -6.94 25.82 -29.18
N ILE A 417 -6.76 24.83 -28.29
CA ILE A 417 -7.75 23.80 -28.03
C ILE A 417 -8.56 24.22 -26.80
N LEU A 418 -9.79 24.58 -27.04
CA LEU A 418 -10.86 24.72 -26.05
C LEU A 418 -11.23 23.34 -25.51
N VAL A 419 -11.00 23.11 -24.22
CA VAL A 419 -11.56 21.96 -23.49
C VAL A 419 -12.96 22.37 -23.00
N GLY A 420 -13.98 21.76 -23.58
CA GLY A 420 -15.34 21.82 -23.09
C GLY A 420 -15.49 20.94 -21.84
N VAL A 421 -15.97 21.57 -20.77
CA VAL A 421 -16.49 20.87 -19.58
C VAL A 421 -17.97 20.62 -19.83
N GLU A 422 -18.41 19.36 -19.84
CA GLU A 422 -19.80 19.01 -19.59
C GLU A 422 -19.87 17.74 -18.70
N ARG A 423 -20.49 17.95 -17.53
CA ARG A 423 -21.25 17.08 -16.59
C ARG A 423 -20.60 15.83 -16.03
#